data_3d57e826bacbd7080f77833fe1e4c6b4
#
_entry.id   3d57e826bacbd7080f77833fe1e4c6b4
#
_cell.length_a   1.000
_cell.length_b   1.000
_cell.length_c   1.000
_cell.angle_alpha   90.00
_cell.angle_beta   90.00
_cell.angle_gamma   90.00
#
_symmetry.space_group_name_H-M   'P 1'
#
loop_
_entity.id
_entity.type
_entity.pdbx_description
1 polymer ?
#
loop_
_entity_poly.entity_id
_entity_poly.type
_entity_poly.pdbx_seq_one_letter_code
_entity_poly.pdbx_strand_id
1 'polypeptide(L)'
;MVQKTKFFIATLILLLLLSACAPSAAETPAPQENATATDLSGIKTYLLDKSSELTTSSRSLKEAGDKYYQLAEASSFDYAALWESNPAEVSAALNQAKSAWMAASPLYEQMEGIVAGTPSLAEYDVILDAGTSAEEDPEGAVPFDLTLPDGRILPKPGNLFGVLESTLWGTYPTFTTGIEADLDGNGSVDFGEKLPDASVLKAGADTLDKYTTELGTASSNWQPTESDAFTALVVMVPTMSEYFNSWKNSRFILGDASEQRDFVVISRLSDIQNILGSLQIVFGEVKPLVESTDAAQAAQIEQSLTDLKNFVADVHEKELGGYQHTPEEADVLGAEAQNRATAIAGQVAQIAAKLNITIEE
;
A
#
# COMPACT_ATOMS: atom_id res chain seq x y z
N MET A 1 -69.51 -24.14 7.42
CA MET A 1 -70.32 -23.35 8.35
C MET A 1 -69.67 -21.90 8.33
N VAL A 2 -70.10 -21.06 7.47
CA VAL A 2 -71.27 -20.14 7.47
C VAL A 2 -71.39 -19.42 8.83
N GLN A 3 -70.94 -18.13 8.88
CA GLN A 3 -71.92 -17.05 8.97
C GLN A 3 -71.30 -15.67 8.82
N LYS A 4 -71.89 -14.93 7.90
CA LYS A 4 -71.76 -13.48 7.63
C LYS A 4 -72.57 -12.68 8.66
N THR A 5 -72.23 -11.47 9.00
CA THR A 5 -73.21 -10.40 9.28
C THR A 5 -72.58 -9.03 9.07
N LYS A 6 -73.09 -8.30 8.42
CA LYS A 6 -73.45 -7.12 7.67
C LYS A 6 -73.72 -5.89 8.58
N PHE A 7 -73.26 -4.71 8.06
CA PHE A 7 -73.89 -3.37 8.02
C PHE A 7 -74.28 -2.66 9.31
N PHE A 8 -73.78 -1.41 9.44
CA PHE A 8 -74.66 -0.23 9.46
C PHE A 8 -73.90 1.05 9.06
N ILE A 9 -74.55 1.76 8.08
CA ILE A 9 -74.23 3.11 7.58
C ILE A 9 -74.95 4.10 8.52
N ALA A 10 -74.28 5.19 8.87
CA ALA A 10 -74.96 6.39 9.32
C ALA A 10 -74.26 7.65 8.74
N THR A 11 -74.95 8.26 7.81
CA THR A 11 -74.75 9.55 7.19
C THR A 11 -75.27 10.65 8.09
N LEU A 12 -74.49 11.74 8.32
CA LEU A 12 -75.05 13.02 8.78
C LEU A 12 -74.14 14.20 8.33
N ILE A 13 -74.53 14.86 7.30
CA ILE A 13 -74.85 16.27 6.97
C ILE A 13 -73.97 17.37 7.63
N LEU A 14 -73.11 17.96 6.84
CA LEU A 14 -72.96 19.35 6.33
C LEU A 14 -73.28 20.52 7.29
N LEU A 15 -72.23 21.25 7.69
CA LEU A 15 -72.29 22.68 7.99
C LEU A 15 -71.02 23.39 7.52
N LEU A 16 -71.25 24.21 6.48
CA LEU A 16 -70.28 25.15 5.95
C LEU A 16 -70.07 26.31 6.91
N LEU A 17 -68.78 26.53 7.32
CA LEU A 17 -68.32 27.85 7.79
C LEU A 17 -67.16 28.25 6.93
N LEU A 18 -67.41 29.30 6.13
CA LEU A 18 -66.41 30.06 5.41
C LEU A 18 -65.54 30.82 6.41
N SER A 19 -64.30 30.42 6.57
CA SER A 19 -63.24 31.24 7.20
C SER A 19 -62.25 31.64 6.14
N ALA A 20 -62.08 32.96 6.01
CA ALA A 20 -61.24 33.62 5.03
C ALA A 20 -59.78 33.10 5.02
N CYS A 21 -59.26 32.62 3.90
CA CYS A 21 -57.85 32.43 3.66
C CYS A 21 -57.14 33.79 3.59
N ALA A 22 -56.32 34.10 4.58
CA ALA A 22 -55.19 34.98 4.36
C ALA A 22 -54.07 34.16 3.70
N PRO A 23 -53.38 34.68 2.66
CA PRO A 23 -52.25 33.97 2.08
C PRO A 23 -51.11 33.96 3.11
N SER A 24 -50.77 32.78 3.62
CA SER A 24 -49.51 32.56 4.34
C SER A 24 -48.38 32.89 3.37
N ALA A 25 -47.55 33.86 3.70
CA ALA A 25 -46.31 34.10 3.00
C ALA A 25 -45.49 32.80 3.02
N ALA A 26 -45.20 32.23 1.85
CA ALA A 26 -44.25 31.16 1.73
C ALA A 26 -42.93 31.66 2.28
N GLU A 27 -42.50 31.08 3.40
CA GLU A 27 -41.12 31.22 3.88
C GLU A 27 -40.22 30.71 2.74
N THR A 28 -39.50 31.65 2.12
CA THR A 28 -38.39 31.32 1.25
C THR A 28 -37.42 30.46 2.05
N PRO A 29 -37.06 29.24 1.59
CA PRO A 29 -36.02 28.48 2.29
C PRO A 29 -34.79 29.36 2.43
N ALA A 30 -34.28 29.49 3.65
CA ALA A 30 -33.00 30.13 3.88
C ALA A 30 -31.97 29.54 2.90
N PRO A 31 -31.07 30.35 2.29
CA PRO A 31 -30.00 29.79 1.50
C PRO A 31 -29.31 28.74 2.35
N GLN A 32 -29.25 27.50 1.86
CA GLN A 32 -28.33 26.52 2.42
C GLN A 32 -26.95 27.19 2.35
N GLU A 33 -26.34 27.46 3.49
CA GLU A 33 -24.91 27.76 3.52
C GLU A 33 -24.24 26.65 2.70
N ASN A 34 -23.62 27.05 1.59
CA ASN A 34 -22.77 26.15 0.85
C ASN A 34 -21.75 25.63 1.85
N ALA A 35 -21.89 24.38 2.25
CA ALA A 35 -20.84 23.70 2.97
C ALA A 35 -19.57 23.93 2.14
N THR A 36 -18.62 24.66 2.71
CA THR A 36 -17.31 24.83 2.07
C THR A 36 -16.77 23.45 1.86
N ALA A 37 -16.48 23.08 0.61
CA ALA A 37 -15.89 21.79 0.27
C ALA A 37 -14.64 21.58 1.13
N THR A 38 -14.47 20.39 1.69
CA THR A 38 -13.31 20.04 2.49
C THR A 38 -12.05 20.20 1.63
N ASP A 39 -11.05 20.89 2.13
CA ASP A 39 -9.76 21.04 1.44
C ASP A 39 -8.96 19.76 1.65
N LEU A 40 -8.76 18.97 0.60
CA LEU A 40 -8.00 17.73 0.56
C LEU A 40 -6.70 17.87 -0.24
N SER A 41 -6.30 19.11 -0.52
CA SER A 41 -5.11 19.39 -1.35
C SER A 41 -3.81 18.88 -0.71
N GLY A 42 -3.78 18.74 0.63
CA GLY A 42 -2.64 18.19 1.36
C GLY A 42 -2.40 16.72 1.01
N ILE A 43 -3.44 15.90 0.87
CA ILE A 43 -3.32 14.50 0.43
C ILE A 43 -2.69 14.42 -0.95
N LYS A 44 -3.21 15.23 -1.90
CA LYS A 44 -2.71 15.27 -3.27
C LYS A 44 -1.26 15.74 -3.33
N THR A 45 -0.92 16.80 -2.61
CA THR A 45 0.44 17.35 -2.57
C THR A 45 1.42 16.30 -2.04
N TYR A 46 1.09 15.65 -0.94
CA TYR A 46 1.89 14.58 -0.36
C TYR A 46 2.11 13.42 -1.36
N LEU A 47 1.05 12.95 -2.00
CA LEU A 47 1.13 11.88 -3.00
C LEU A 47 2.01 12.26 -4.19
N LEU A 48 1.90 13.49 -4.70
CA LEU A 48 2.71 13.99 -5.82
C LEU A 48 4.20 14.08 -5.45
N ASP A 49 4.51 14.60 -4.27
CA ASP A 49 5.89 14.70 -3.77
C ASP A 49 6.51 13.30 -3.67
N LYS A 50 5.82 12.33 -3.05
CA LYS A 50 6.30 10.96 -2.92
C LYS A 50 6.40 10.23 -4.26
N SER A 51 5.44 10.41 -5.16
CA SER A 51 5.51 9.86 -6.53
C SER A 51 6.73 10.38 -7.31
N SER A 52 7.08 11.66 -7.13
CA SER A 52 8.27 12.25 -7.77
C SER A 52 9.58 11.66 -7.22
N GLU A 53 9.67 11.50 -5.90
CA GLU A 53 10.82 10.87 -5.24
C GLU A 53 10.96 9.41 -5.67
N LEU A 54 9.85 8.66 -5.71
CA LEU A 54 9.80 7.27 -6.14
C LEU A 54 10.24 7.11 -7.60
N THR A 55 9.72 7.93 -8.52
CA THR A 55 10.12 7.92 -9.94
C THR A 55 11.62 8.19 -10.10
N THR A 56 12.21 9.04 -9.26
CA THR A 56 13.65 9.30 -9.27
C THR A 56 14.44 8.06 -8.84
N SER A 57 14.00 7.38 -7.79
CA SER A 57 14.66 6.18 -7.27
C SER A 57 14.51 4.98 -8.21
N SER A 58 13.31 4.77 -8.80
CA SER A 58 13.08 3.70 -9.79
C SER A 58 13.92 3.89 -11.05
N ARG A 59 14.09 5.12 -11.51
CA ARG A 59 14.99 5.45 -12.62
C ARG A 59 16.45 5.12 -12.32
N SER A 60 16.90 5.43 -11.10
CA SER A 60 18.26 5.08 -10.67
C SER A 60 18.47 3.56 -10.63
N LEU A 61 17.44 2.80 -10.20
CA LEU A 61 17.44 1.34 -10.23
C LEU A 61 17.52 0.81 -11.67
N LYS A 62 16.72 1.39 -12.58
CA LYS A 62 16.75 1.06 -14.00
C LYS A 62 18.14 1.29 -14.62
N GLU A 63 18.75 2.46 -14.36
CA GLU A 63 20.09 2.80 -14.86
C GLU A 63 21.16 1.81 -14.37
N ALA A 64 21.08 1.40 -13.11
CA ALA A 64 21.98 0.40 -12.53
C ALA A 64 21.75 -1.01 -13.14
N GLY A 65 20.49 -1.40 -13.31
CA GLY A 65 20.09 -2.64 -13.98
C GLY A 65 20.55 -2.69 -15.45
N ASP A 66 20.39 -1.59 -16.19
CA ASP A 66 20.88 -1.43 -17.57
C ASP A 66 22.40 -1.59 -17.63
N LYS A 67 23.12 -1.01 -16.66
CA LYS A 67 24.59 -1.16 -16.59
C LYS A 67 25.02 -2.60 -16.36
N TYR A 68 24.38 -3.28 -15.41
CA TYR A 68 24.66 -4.69 -15.15
C TYR A 68 24.34 -5.57 -16.36
N TYR A 69 23.20 -5.32 -17.04
CA TYR A 69 22.81 -6.04 -18.24
C TYR A 69 23.86 -5.89 -19.37
N GLN A 70 24.36 -4.67 -19.61
CA GLN A 70 25.42 -4.42 -20.60
C GLN A 70 26.71 -5.19 -20.29
N LEU A 71 27.10 -5.29 -19.02
CA LEU A 71 28.25 -6.07 -18.60
C LEU A 71 28.03 -7.58 -18.86
N ALA A 72 26.84 -8.10 -18.57
CA ALA A 72 26.49 -9.48 -18.84
C ALA A 72 26.43 -9.78 -20.34
N GLU A 73 25.85 -8.88 -21.14
CA GLU A 73 25.79 -9.00 -22.59
C GLU A 73 27.19 -9.02 -23.21
N ALA A 74 28.11 -8.13 -22.76
CA ALA A 74 29.48 -8.09 -23.20
C ALA A 74 30.26 -9.40 -22.94
N SER A 75 29.86 -10.16 -21.91
CA SER A 75 30.39 -11.49 -21.58
C SER A 75 29.53 -12.61 -22.19
N SER A 76 28.61 -12.30 -23.11
CA SER A 76 27.66 -13.25 -23.71
C SER A 76 26.86 -14.03 -22.67
N PHE A 77 26.55 -13.39 -21.52
CA PHE A 77 25.84 -13.95 -20.36
C PHE A 77 26.56 -15.15 -19.70
N ASP A 78 27.89 -15.29 -19.93
CA ASP A 78 28.74 -16.16 -19.09
C ASP A 78 29.05 -15.42 -17.77
N TYR A 79 28.22 -15.63 -16.77
CA TYR A 79 28.31 -14.93 -15.51
C TYR A 79 29.55 -15.31 -14.67
N ALA A 80 30.09 -16.53 -14.85
CA ALA A 80 31.32 -16.91 -14.18
C ALA A 80 32.51 -16.13 -14.77
N ALA A 81 32.62 -16.08 -16.09
CA ALA A 81 33.65 -15.30 -16.79
C ALA A 81 33.45 -13.77 -16.54
N LEU A 82 32.22 -13.29 -16.48
CA LEU A 82 31.89 -11.91 -16.12
C LEU A 82 32.44 -11.55 -14.75
N TRP A 83 32.16 -12.36 -13.73
CA TRP A 83 32.63 -12.13 -12.37
C TRP A 83 34.15 -12.19 -12.27
N GLU A 84 34.78 -13.16 -12.90
CA GLU A 84 36.26 -13.30 -12.89
C GLU A 84 36.95 -12.09 -13.54
N SER A 85 36.39 -11.54 -14.63
CA SER A 85 37.04 -10.50 -15.43
C SER A 85 36.69 -9.07 -14.99
N ASN A 86 35.49 -8.83 -14.43
CA ASN A 86 34.96 -7.49 -14.12
C ASN A 86 34.30 -7.38 -12.72
N PRO A 87 34.89 -7.94 -11.65
CA PRO A 87 34.24 -7.97 -10.34
C PRO A 87 33.91 -6.58 -9.82
N ALA A 88 34.77 -5.57 -10.03
CA ALA A 88 34.58 -4.22 -9.51
C ALA A 88 33.39 -3.50 -10.18
N GLU A 89 33.25 -3.61 -11.51
CA GLU A 89 32.16 -2.98 -12.26
C GLU A 89 30.82 -3.67 -11.96
N VAL A 90 30.83 -5.00 -11.83
CA VAL A 90 29.66 -5.79 -11.45
C VAL A 90 29.20 -5.42 -10.05
N SER A 91 30.12 -5.42 -9.07
CA SER A 91 29.81 -5.01 -7.69
C SER A 91 29.26 -3.60 -7.63
N ALA A 92 29.88 -2.65 -8.38
CA ALA A 92 29.41 -1.26 -8.39
C ALA A 92 27.98 -1.14 -8.93
N ALA A 93 27.66 -1.83 -10.06
CA ALA A 93 26.33 -1.79 -10.65
C ALA A 93 25.27 -2.45 -9.72
N LEU A 94 25.57 -3.63 -9.16
CA LEU A 94 24.63 -4.33 -8.29
C LEU A 94 24.42 -3.61 -6.94
N ASN A 95 25.47 -3.07 -6.33
CA ASN A 95 25.34 -2.29 -5.09
C ASN A 95 24.57 -0.99 -5.33
N GLN A 96 24.71 -0.36 -6.49
CA GLN A 96 23.89 0.79 -6.88
C GLN A 96 22.43 0.37 -7.07
N ALA A 97 22.15 -0.77 -7.73
CA ALA A 97 20.79 -1.28 -7.89
C ALA A 97 20.12 -1.59 -6.55
N LYS A 98 20.83 -2.29 -5.64
CA LYS A 98 20.36 -2.54 -4.28
C LYS A 98 20.06 -1.25 -3.51
N SER A 99 20.98 -0.28 -3.57
CA SER A 99 20.80 1.02 -2.91
C SER A 99 19.59 1.78 -3.47
N ALA A 100 19.36 1.73 -4.78
CA ALA A 100 18.22 2.38 -5.42
C ALA A 100 16.89 1.68 -5.05
N TRP A 101 16.87 0.34 -4.97
CA TRP A 101 15.73 -0.41 -4.49
C TRP A 101 15.39 -0.09 -3.03
N MET A 102 16.41 -0.09 -2.14
CA MET A 102 16.28 0.28 -0.72
C MET A 102 15.78 1.72 -0.52
N ALA A 103 16.00 2.60 -1.48
CA ALA A 103 15.44 3.95 -1.46
C ALA A 103 14.00 3.98 -2.02
N ALA A 104 13.69 3.17 -3.05
CA ALA A 104 12.41 3.19 -3.73
C ALA A 104 11.29 2.53 -2.89
N SER A 105 11.55 1.35 -2.30
CA SER A 105 10.54 0.60 -1.56
C SER A 105 9.94 1.41 -0.39
N PRO A 106 10.70 2.02 0.53
CA PRO A 106 10.12 2.83 1.59
C PRO A 106 9.37 4.08 1.10
N LEU A 107 9.71 4.62 -0.07
CA LEU A 107 8.96 5.74 -0.66
C LEU A 107 7.57 5.30 -1.14
N TYR A 108 7.46 4.07 -1.67
CA TYR A 108 6.17 3.50 -2.01
C TYR A 108 5.32 3.27 -0.75
N GLU A 109 5.87 2.63 0.26
CA GLU A 109 5.21 2.41 1.54
C GLU A 109 4.66 3.69 2.20
N GLN A 110 5.38 4.80 2.04
CA GLN A 110 4.95 6.12 2.53
C GLN A 110 3.71 6.65 1.82
N MET A 111 3.33 6.12 0.65
CA MET A 111 2.12 6.51 -0.05
C MET A 111 1.13 5.37 -0.27
N GLU A 112 1.48 4.15 0.07
CA GLU A 112 0.65 2.95 -0.13
C GLU A 112 -0.73 3.10 0.50
N GLY A 113 -0.84 3.63 1.72
CA GLY A 113 -2.14 3.86 2.36
C GLY A 113 -3.09 4.75 1.56
N ILE A 114 -2.56 5.64 0.70
CA ILE A 114 -3.33 6.47 -0.22
C ILE A 114 -3.59 5.70 -1.52
N VAL A 115 -2.57 5.09 -2.11
CA VAL A 115 -2.64 4.41 -3.41
C VAL A 115 -3.55 3.19 -3.34
N ALA A 116 -3.28 2.27 -2.42
CA ALA A 116 -4.07 1.06 -2.22
C ALA A 116 -5.48 1.36 -1.69
N GLY A 117 -5.61 2.39 -0.83
CA GLY A 117 -6.88 2.81 -0.26
C GLY A 117 -7.78 3.65 -1.18
N THR A 118 -7.31 4.04 -2.38
CA THR A 118 -8.08 4.83 -3.35
C THR A 118 -8.47 3.95 -4.54
N PRO A 119 -9.76 3.63 -4.77
CA PRO A 119 -10.19 2.68 -5.79
C PRO A 119 -9.65 2.95 -7.19
N SER A 120 -9.52 4.23 -7.58
CA SER A 120 -8.99 4.62 -8.89
C SER A 120 -7.47 4.48 -9.04
N LEU A 121 -6.73 4.22 -7.95
CA LEU A 121 -5.29 4.06 -7.91
C LEU A 121 -4.87 2.65 -7.47
N ALA A 122 -5.76 1.87 -6.88
CA ALA A 122 -5.46 0.58 -6.24
C ALA A 122 -4.84 -0.47 -7.19
N GLU A 123 -5.09 -0.40 -8.50
CA GLU A 123 -4.43 -1.30 -9.45
C GLU A 123 -2.90 -1.12 -9.46
N TYR A 124 -2.41 0.11 -9.20
CA TYR A 124 -0.96 0.34 -9.10
C TYR A 124 -0.36 -0.36 -7.90
N ASP A 125 -1.09 -0.48 -6.80
CA ASP A 125 -0.65 -1.23 -5.63
C ASP A 125 -0.45 -2.71 -5.95
N VAL A 126 -1.43 -3.33 -6.60
CA VAL A 126 -1.33 -4.73 -7.04
C VAL A 126 -0.11 -4.95 -7.95
N ILE A 127 0.21 -4.00 -8.82
CA ILE A 127 1.36 -4.11 -9.74
C ILE A 127 2.69 -3.90 -9.02
N LEU A 128 2.74 -2.93 -8.10
CA LEU A 128 4.00 -2.47 -7.51
C LEU A 128 4.40 -3.28 -6.29
N ASP A 129 3.47 -3.59 -5.36
CA ASP A 129 3.80 -4.17 -4.05
C ASP A 129 2.89 -5.32 -3.58
N ALA A 130 1.57 -5.25 -3.74
CA ALA A 130 0.67 -6.21 -3.12
C ALA A 130 0.38 -7.48 -3.93
N GLY A 131 0.53 -7.44 -5.26
CA GLY A 131 0.13 -8.57 -6.12
C GLY A 131 1.06 -9.77 -5.99
N THR A 132 0.48 -10.95 -5.90
CA THR A 132 1.20 -12.22 -5.79
C THR A 132 1.61 -12.76 -7.16
N SER A 133 2.45 -13.81 -7.17
CA SER A 133 2.65 -14.61 -8.37
C SER A 133 1.50 -15.58 -8.61
N ALA A 134 1.28 -15.97 -9.86
CA ALA A 134 0.29 -16.99 -10.18
C ALA A 134 0.63 -18.38 -9.60
N GLU A 135 1.87 -18.60 -9.19
CA GLU A 135 2.32 -19.84 -8.54
C GLU A 135 1.93 -19.84 -7.05
N GLU A 136 2.01 -18.68 -6.38
CA GLU A 136 1.70 -18.54 -4.95
C GLU A 136 0.19 -18.40 -4.71
N ASP A 137 -0.46 -17.48 -5.42
CA ASP A 137 -1.91 -17.27 -5.36
C ASP A 137 -2.44 -16.79 -6.73
N PRO A 138 -3.10 -17.68 -7.49
CA PRO A 138 -3.64 -17.33 -8.79
C PRO A 138 -4.73 -16.24 -8.75
N GLU A 139 -5.46 -16.10 -7.62
CA GLU A 139 -6.55 -15.12 -7.47
C GLU A 139 -6.01 -13.72 -7.18
N GLY A 140 -4.95 -13.61 -6.39
CA GLY A 140 -4.26 -12.37 -6.07
C GLY A 140 -3.12 -12.01 -7.05
N ALA A 141 -2.96 -12.77 -8.14
CA ALA A 141 -1.84 -12.62 -9.04
C ALA A 141 -1.86 -11.31 -9.83
N VAL A 142 -0.67 -10.71 -10.00
CA VAL A 142 -0.49 -9.50 -10.83
C VAL A 142 -1.14 -9.63 -12.22
N PRO A 143 -1.61 -8.52 -12.82
CA PRO A 143 -2.34 -8.56 -14.11
C PRO A 143 -1.42 -8.62 -15.33
N PHE A 144 -0.09 -8.80 -15.17
CA PHE A 144 0.86 -8.74 -16.26
C PHE A 144 1.83 -9.93 -16.30
N ASP A 145 2.36 -10.19 -17.50
CA ASP A 145 3.50 -11.06 -17.73
C ASP A 145 4.75 -10.21 -17.93
N LEU A 146 5.90 -10.62 -17.39
CA LEU A 146 7.16 -9.92 -17.57
C LEU A 146 7.92 -10.52 -18.75
N THR A 147 8.04 -9.76 -19.86
CA THR A 147 8.81 -10.13 -21.03
C THR A 147 10.26 -9.71 -20.85
N LEU A 148 11.17 -10.67 -20.92
CA LEU A 148 12.60 -10.46 -20.75
C LEU A 148 13.30 -10.09 -22.07
N PRO A 149 14.44 -9.36 -22.05
CA PRO A 149 15.20 -8.99 -23.24
C PRO A 149 15.67 -10.19 -24.08
N ASP A 150 15.87 -11.35 -23.46
CA ASP A 150 16.28 -12.59 -24.11
C ASP A 150 15.12 -13.37 -24.77
N GLY A 151 13.89 -12.85 -24.69
CA GLY A 151 12.67 -13.42 -25.24
C GLY A 151 11.93 -14.39 -24.29
N ARG A 152 12.46 -14.72 -23.14
CA ARG A 152 11.71 -15.46 -22.11
C ARG A 152 10.54 -14.61 -21.62
N ILE A 153 9.47 -15.27 -21.17
CA ILE A 153 8.32 -14.65 -20.55
C ILE A 153 8.16 -15.28 -19.16
N LEU A 154 8.08 -14.44 -18.14
CA LEU A 154 7.71 -14.85 -16.78
C LEU A 154 6.22 -14.55 -16.62
N PRO A 155 5.34 -15.58 -16.59
CA PRO A 155 3.92 -15.37 -16.50
C PRO A 155 3.58 -14.95 -15.05
N LYS A 156 2.94 -13.80 -14.91
CA LYS A 156 2.48 -13.26 -13.62
C LYS A 156 3.49 -13.50 -12.47
N PRO A 157 4.67 -12.87 -12.51
CA PRO A 157 5.80 -13.26 -11.65
C PRO A 157 5.66 -12.78 -10.20
N GLY A 158 4.67 -11.99 -9.87
CA GLY A 158 4.47 -11.25 -8.65
C GLY A 158 4.67 -9.75 -8.85
N ASN A 159 4.44 -8.98 -7.79
CA ASN A 159 4.63 -7.54 -7.80
C ASN A 159 6.08 -7.14 -8.10
N LEU A 160 6.28 -5.90 -8.54
CA LEU A 160 7.57 -5.47 -9.07
C LEU A 160 8.63 -5.27 -7.99
N PHE A 161 8.25 -4.82 -6.79
CA PHE A 161 9.20 -4.71 -5.68
C PHE A 161 9.66 -6.10 -5.24
N GLY A 162 8.77 -7.08 -5.11
CA GLY A 162 9.12 -8.45 -4.74
C GLY A 162 9.95 -9.18 -5.80
N VAL A 163 9.63 -9.01 -7.10
CA VAL A 163 10.46 -9.55 -8.21
C VAL A 163 11.87 -8.98 -8.16
N LEU A 164 12.01 -7.67 -7.96
CA LEU A 164 13.32 -7.01 -7.92
C LEU A 164 14.10 -7.32 -6.65
N GLU A 165 13.44 -7.38 -5.49
CA GLU A 165 14.08 -7.78 -4.24
C GLU A 165 14.62 -9.20 -4.35
N SER A 166 13.77 -10.15 -4.75
CA SER A 166 14.17 -11.55 -4.90
C SER A 166 15.26 -11.77 -5.95
N THR A 167 15.32 -10.90 -6.97
CA THR A 167 16.38 -10.90 -7.98
C THR A 167 17.71 -10.36 -7.40
N LEU A 168 17.65 -9.21 -6.72
CA LEU A 168 18.85 -8.50 -6.21
C LEU A 168 19.49 -9.23 -5.02
N TRP A 169 18.70 -9.90 -4.17
CA TRP A 169 19.19 -10.63 -3.00
C TRP A 169 19.23 -12.14 -3.21
N GLY A 170 18.90 -12.62 -4.44
CA GLY A 170 19.08 -14.01 -4.83
C GLY A 170 18.23 -15.02 -4.03
N THR A 171 17.07 -14.58 -3.54
CA THR A 171 16.15 -15.39 -2.72
C THR A 171 15.26 -16.30 -3.56
N TYR A 172 15.08 -16.02 -4.85
CA TYR A 172 14.29 -16.86 -5.74
C TYR A 172 15.19 -17.50 -6.80
N PRO A 173 15.35 -18.85 -6.82
CA PRO A 173 16.31 -19.52 -7.70
C PRO A 173 16.15 -19.22 -9.20
N THR A 174 14.93 -18.97 -9.65
CA THR A 174 14.61 -18.68 -11.07
C THR A 174 15.11 -17.28 -11.50
N PHE A 175 15.35 -16.36 -10.56
CA PHE A 175 15.77 -14.99 -10.83
C PHE A 175 17.27 -14.76 -10.61
N THR A 176 18.01 -15.81 -10.25
CA THR A 176 19.46 -15.76 -10.02
C THR A 176 20.21 -16.72 -10.93
N THR A 177 21.48 -16.44 -11.16
CA THR A 177 22.39 -17.31 -11.91
C THR A 177 22.93 -18.47 -11.09
N GLY A 178 22.76 -18.43 -9.75
CA GLY A 178 23.40 -19.35 -8.81
C GLY A 178 24.90 -19.10 -8.57
N ILE A 179 25.50 -18.10 -9.23
CA ILE A 179 26.91 -17.71 -9.00
C ILE A 179 26.98 -16.86 -7.74
N GLU A 180 27.74 -17.32 -6.76
CA GLU A 180 28.09 -16.57 -5.56
C GLU A 180 29.17 -15.54 -5.86
N ALA A 181 29.07 -14.37 -5.27
CA ALA A 181 29.95 -13.24 -5.55
C ALA A 181 30.08 -12.34 -4.31
N ASP A 182 31.28 -12.19 -3.79
CA ASP A 182 31.61 -11.24 -2.70
C ASP A 182 31.44 -9.81 -3.25
N LEU A 183 30.21 -9.26 -3.14
CA LEU A 183 29.85 -7.97 -3.75
C LEU A 183 30.32 -6.77 -2.96
N ASP A 184 30.55 -6.92 -1.66
CA ASP A 184 31.04 -5.84 -0.79
C ASP A 184 32.56 -5.89 -0.56
N GLY A 185 33.22 -6.98 -0.99
CA GLY A 185 34.67 -7.14 -0.92
C GLY A 185 35.18 -7.44 0.50
N ASN A 186 34.33 -7.96 1.39
CA ASN A 186 34.70 -8.29 2.76
C ASN A 186 35.47 -9.63 2.90
N GLY A 187 35.56 -10.41 1.84
CA GLY A 187 36.24 -11.71 1.78
C GLY A 187 35.36 -12.89 2.13
N SER A 188 34.06 -12.69 2.30
CA SER A 188 33.03 -13.70 2.53
C SER A 188 31.93 -13.56 1.50
N VAL A 189 31.14 -14.60 1.32
CA VAL A 189 29.87 -14.49 0.56
C VAL A 189 28.74 -14.54 1.56
N ASP A 190 28.06 -13.40 1.72
CA ASP A 190 27.01 -13.23 2.71
C ASP A 190 25.61 -13.34 2.07
N PHE A 191 24.57 -13.18 2.89
CA PHE A 191 23.19 -13.16 2.39
C PHE A 191 23.01 -12.07 1.32
N GLY A 192 22.41 -12.45 0.19
CA GLY A 192 22.16 -11.53 -0.91
C GLY A 192 23.34 -11.35 -1.86
N GLU A 193 24.42 -12.10 -1.72
CA GLU A 193 25.61 -12.00 -2.56
C GLU A 193 25.67 -13.10 -3.60
N LYS A 194 24.69 -13.01 -4.54
CA LYS A 194 24.58 -13.84 -5.73
C LYS A 194 24.39 -12.96 -6.95
N LEU A 195 24.97 -13.37 -8.08
CA LEU A 195 24.73 -12.65 -9.33
C LEU A 195 23.30 -12.89 -9.81
N PRO A 196 22.49 -11.83 -9.97
CA PRO A 196 21.14 -11.94 -10.53
C PRO A 196 21.16 -12.34 -12.02
N ASP A 197 20.06 -12.91 -12.51
CA ASP A 197 19.80 -12.98 -13.94
C ASP A 197 19.63 -11.54 -14.47
N ALA A 198 20.54 -11.12 -15.36
CA ALA A 198 20.57 -9.74 -15.85
C ALA A 198 19.33 -9.39 -16.67
N SER A 199 18.72 -10.38 -17.36
CA SER A 199 17.49 -10.15 -18.13
C SER A 199 16.30 -9.92 -17.21
N VAL A 200 16.22 -10.61 -16.07
CA VAL A 200 15.17 -10.42 -15.06
C VAL A 200 15.32 -9.07 -14.37
N LEU A 201 16.55 -8.75 -13.91
CA LEU A 201 16.81 -7.45 -13.28
C LEU A 201 16.46 -6.28 -14.20
N LYS A 202 16.90 -6.36 -15.47
CA LYS A 202 16.61 -5.30 -16.45
C LYS A 202 15.10 -5.17 -16.69
N ALA A 203 14.41 -6.26 -16.98
CA ALA A 203 12.98 -6.22 -17.30
C ALA A 203 12.15 -5.74 -16.09
N GLY A 204 12.47 -6.21 -14.90
CA GLY A 204 11.82 -5.75 -13.66
C GLY A 204 12.03 -4.26 -13.43
N ALA A 205 13.27 -3.77 -13.55
CA ALA A 205 13.59 -2.36 -13.32
C ALA A 205 12.99 -1.44 -14.41
N ASP A 206 13.00 -1.85 -15.68
CA ASP A 206 12.32 -1.12 -16.77
C ASP A 206 10.83 -1.02 -16.52
N THR A 207 10.21 -2.11 -16.04
CA THR A 207 8.78 -2.17 -15.77
C THR A 207 8.41 -1.36 -14.51
N LEU A 208 9.24 -1.38 -13.47
CA LEU A 208 9.06 -0.54 -12.29
C LEU A 208 9.11 0.96 -12.65
N ASP A 209 10.14 1.41 -13.40
CA ASP A 209 10.26 2.82 -13.85
C ASP A 209 9.04 3.25 -14.69
N LYS A 210 8.53 2.35 -15.54
CA LYS A 210 7.29 2.59 -16.28
C LYS A 210 6.10 2.82 -15.36
N TYR A 211 5.80 1.88 -14.46
CA TYR A 211 4.59 1.95 -13.63
C TYR A 211 4.65 3.03 -12.56
N THR A 212 5.84 3.34 -12.02
CA THR A 212 6.00 4.49 -11.11
C THR A 212 5.79 5.82 -11.82
N THR A 213 6.20 5.93 -13.09
CA THR A 213 5.91 7.11 -13.95
C THR A 213 4.42 7.21 -14.28
N GLU A 214 3.76 6.09 -14.56
CA GLU A 214 2.30 6.05 -14.82
C GLU A 214 1.52 6.41 -13.56
N LEU A 215 1.90 5.90 -12.37
CA LEU A 215 1.32 6.28 -11.09
C LEU A 215 1.46 7.79 -10.83
N GLY A 216 2.63 8.38 -11.09
CA GLY A 216 2.83 9.82 -10.97
C GLY A 216 1.89 10.63 -11.88
N THR A 217 1.63 10.14 -13.09
CA THR A 217 0.67 10.73 -14.03
C THR A 217 -0.77 10.58 -13.54
N ALA A 218 -1.14 9.38 -13.06
CA ALA A 218 -2.46 9.10 -12.50
C ALA A 218 -2.72 9.98 -11.27
N SER A 219 -1.74 10.07 -10.35
CA SER A 219 -1.79 10.93 -9.17
C SER A 219 -1.97 12.42 -9.52
N SER A 220 -1.33 12.90 -10.59
CA SER A 220 -1.49 14.27 -11.07
C SER A 220 -2.92 14.56 -11.55
N ASN A 221 -3.57 13.60 -12.19
CA ASN A 221 -4.93 13.68 -12.70
C ASN A 221 -6.00 13.43 -11.64
N TRP A 222 -5.68 12.66 -10.61
CA TRP A 222 -6.58 12.35 -9.50
C TRP A 222 -6.97 13.60 -8.73
N GLN A 223 -8.22 13.68 -8.33
CA GLN A 223 -8.75 14.71 -7.44
C GLN A 223 -9.32 14.02 -6.21
N PRO A 224 -8.69 14.15 -5.05
CA PRO A 224 -9.13 13.49 -3.83
C PRO A 224 -10.55 13.92 -3.45
N THR A 225 -11.35 12.96 -3.05
CA THR A 225 -12.70 13.16 -2.53
C THR A 225 -12.76 12.75 -1.07
N GLU A 226 -13.80 13.21 -0.36
CA GLU A 226 -14.07 12.73 1.00
C GLU A 226 -14.29 11.22 1.02
N SER A 227 -14.94 10.66 -0.01
CA SER A 227 -15.11 9.21 -0.19
C SER A 227 -13.78 8.49 -0.26
N ASP A 228 -12.84 8.93 -1.11
CA ASP A 228 -11.50 8.35 -1.20
C ASP A 228 -10.79 8.37 0.17
N ALA A 229 -10.81 9.50 0.86
CA ALA A 229 -10.11 9.64 2.14
C ALA A 229 -10.68 8.71 3.23
N PHE A 230 -12.01 8.63 3.35
CA PHE A 230 -12.65 7.74 4.33
C PHE A 230 -12.50 6.27 3.93
N THR A 231 -12.56 5.95 2.64
CA THR A 231 -12.29 4.59 2.13
C THR A 231 -10.88 4.15 2.47
N ALA A 232 -9.87 4.97 2.18
CA ALA A 232 -8.48 4.67 2.52
C ALA A 232 -8.30 4.36 4.02
N LEU A 233 -8.88 5.17 4.90
CA LEU A 233 -8.81 4.93 6.35
C LEU A 233 -9.51 3.64 6.78
N VAL A 234 -10.65 3.30 6.20
CA VAL A 234 -11.43 2.11 6.59
C VAL A 234 -10.81 0.82 6.03
N VAL A 235 -10.26 0.88 4.82
CA VAL A 235 -9.70 -0.30 4.14
C VAL A 235 -8.27 -0.57 4.60
N MET A 236 -7.40 0.47 4.67
CA MET A 236 -5.98 0.27 4.89
C MET A 236 -5.57 0.17 6.36
N VAL A 237 -6.27 0.86 7.30
CA VAL A 237 -5.91 0.74 8.72
C VAL A 237 -6.02 -0.71 9.24
N PRO A 238 -7.06 -1.52 8.93
CA PRO A 238 -7.21 -2.85 9.50
C PRO A 238 -6.42 -3.97 8.79
N THR A 239 -5.35 -3.68 8.07
CA THR A 239 -4.49 -4.68 7.39
C THR A 239 -3.38 -5.26 8.29
N MET A 240 -3.36 -4.91 9.57
CA MET A 240 -2.26 -5.24 10.49
C MET A 240 -1.97 -6.73 10.63
N SER A 241 -3.00 -7.60 10.64
CA SER A 241 -2.80 -9.04 10.77
C SER A 241 -2.02 -9.62 9.59
N GLU A 242 -2.21 -9.09 8.39
CA GLU A 242 -1.52 -9.52 7.19
C GLU A 242 -0.03 -9.16 7.23
N TYR A 243 0.29 -7.89 7.53
CA TYR A 243 1.66 -7.43 7.66
C TYR A 243 2.42 -8.14 8.79
N PHE A 244 1.78 -8.35 9.96
CA PHE A 244 2.41 -9.09 11.06
C PHE A 244 2.58 -10.57 10.73
N ASN A 245 1.69 -11.19 9.95
CA ASN A 245 1.87 -12.54 9.47
C ASN A 245 3.04 -12.64 8.47
N SER A 246 3.19 -11.66 7.58
CA SER A 246 4.35 -11.57 6.70
C SER A 246 5.64 -11.40 7.53
N TRP A 247 5.65 -10.46 8.48
CA TRP A 247 6.81 -10.29 9.40
C TRP A 247 7.16 -11.55 10.18
N LYS A 248 6.15 -12.26 10.73
CA LYS A 248 6.34 -13.54 11.44
C LYS A 248 7.07 -14.59 10.60
N ASN A 249 6.81 -14.64 9.29
CA ASN A 249 7.39 -15.62 8.38
C ASN A 249 8.70 -15.11 7.73
N SER A 250 9.08 -13.87 7.99
CA SER A 250 10.26 -13.23 7.38
C SER A 250 11.58 -13.69 8.02
N ARG A 251 12.67 -13.32 7.37
CA ARG A 251 14.03 -13.51 7.90
C ARG A 251 14.28 -12.78 9.22
N PHE A 252 13.54 -11.74 9.53
CA PHE A 252 13.66 -11.00 10.79
C PHE A 252 13.26 -11.86 12.01
N ILE A 253 12.35 -12.82 11.82
CA ILE A 253 11.90 -13.77 12.85
C ILE A 253 12.56 -15.14 12.66
N LEU A 254 12.54 -15.70 11.45
CA LEU A 254 12.95 -17.08 11.18
C LEU A 254 14.41 -17.21 10.74
N GLY A 255 15.11 -16.10 10.47
CA GLY A 255 16.47 -16.13 9.96
C GLY A 255 16.55 -16.92 8.64
N ASP A 256 17.54 -17.81 8.54
CA ASP A 256 17.74 -18.65 7.36
C ASP A 256 16.68 -19.74 7.17
N ALA A 257 15.76 -19.94 8.11
CA ALA A 257 14.63 -20.84 7.96
C ALA A 257 13.43 -20.20 7.27
N SER A 258 13.46 -18.89 6.96
CA SER A 258 12.42 -18.23 6.20
C SER A 258 12.41 -18.74 4.76
N GLU A 259 11.21 -19.04 4.25
CA GLU A 259 10.96 -19.46 2.87
C GLU A 259 10.44 -18.29 2.00
N GLN A 260 10.29 -17.10 2.60
CA GLN A 260 9.86 -15.91 1.83
C GLN A 260 10.93 -15.51 0.84
N ARG A 261 10.50 -15.16 -0.37
CA ARG A 261 11.38 -14.66 -1.44
C ARG A 261 11.57 -13.15 -1.43
N ASP A 262 10.59 -12.42 -0.87
CA ASP A 262 10.53 -10.97 -0.74
C ASP A 262 10.29 -10.57 0.73
N PHE A 263 10.28 -9.27 1.02
CA PHE A 263 10.25 -8.72 2.39
C PHE A 263 11.39 -9.26 3.27
N VAL A 264 12.57 -9.41 2.65
CA VAL A 264 13.73 -10.05 3.30
C VAL A 264 14.79 -9.06 3.77
N VAL A 265 14.76 -7.80 3.30
CA VAL A 265 15.78 -6.78 3.60
C VAL A 265 15.24 -5.55 4.31
N ILE A 266 13.95 -5.29 4.21
CA ILE A 266 13.25 -4.27 5.00
C ILE A 266 12.21 -4.99 5.85
N SER A 267 12.16 -4.65 7.15
CA SER A 267 11.18 -5.24 8.05
C SER A 267 9.79 -4.70 7.73
N ARG A 268 8.78 -5.60 7.65
CA ARG A 268 7.37 -5.20 7.51
C ARG A 268 6.89 -4.25 8.62
N LEU A 269 7.58 -4.22 9.77
CA LEU A 269 7.31 -3.24 10.81
C LEU A 269 7.66 -1.81 10.40
N SER A 270 8.67 -1.62 9.50
CA SER A 270 8.96 -0.33 8.88
C SER A 270 7.84 0.09 7.91
N ASP A 271 7.38 -0.87 7.11
CA ASP A 271 6.33 -0.64 6.11
C ASP A 271 5.03 -0.20 6.78
N ILE A 272 4.58 -0.92 7.81
CA ILE A 272 3.41 -0.53 8.61
C ILE A 272 3.52 0.91 9.12
N GLN A 273 4.68 1.32 9.62
CA GLN A 273 4.87 2.67 10.14
C GLN A 273 4.75 3.73 9.04
N ASN A 274 5.25 3.43 7.83
CA ASN A 274 5.17 4.30 6.67
C ASN A 274 3.72 4.43 6.19
N ILE A 275 2.99 3.31 6.06
CA ILE A 275 1.57 3.26 5.68
C ILE A 275 0.72 4.04 6.70
N LEU A 276 0.87 3.76 8.00
CA LEU A 276 0.15 4.51 9.04
C LEU A 276 0.49 5.99 9.02
N GLY A 277 1.72 6.36 8.61
CA GLY A 277 2.13 7.74 8.40
C GLY A 277 1.31 8.44 7.31
N SER A 278 1.12 7.79 6.16
CA SER A 278 0.27 8.32 5.08
C SER A 278 -1.19 8.43 5.50
N LEU A 279 -1.71 7.46 6.24
CA LEU A 279 -3.08 7.48 6.75
C LEU A 279 -3.30 8.57 7.80
N GLN A 280 -2.27 8.92 8.58
CA GLN A 280 -2.32 10.10 9.46
C GLN A 280 -2.42 11.41 8.66
N ILE A 281 -1.76 11.52 7.51
CA ILE A 281 -1.92 12.66 6.59
C ILE A 281 -3.36 12.70 6.08
N VAL A 282 -3.90 11.58 5.59
CA VAL A 282 -5.28 11.47 5.12
C VAL A 282 -6.27 11.91 6.21
N PHE A 283 -6.12 11.39 7.43
CA PHE A 283 -7.00 11.75 8.54
C PHE A 283 -6.87 13.24 8.91
N GLY A 284 -5.66 13.79 8.88
CA GLY A 284 -5.41 15.21 9.16
C GLY A 284 -6.23 16.14 8.28
N GLU A 285 -6.37 15.82 6.99
CA GLU A 285 -7.12 16.62 6.02
C GLU A 285 -8.64 16.50 6.20
N VAL A 286 -9.16 15.33 6.59
CA VAL A 286 -10.60 15.17 6.87
C VAL A 286 -10.98 15.49 8.32
N LYS A 287 -10.02 15.67 9.21
CA LYS A 287 -10.26 15.95 10.64
C LYS A 287 -11.19 17.15 10.90
N PRO A 288 -11.04 18.30 10.21
CA PRO A 288 -11.96 19.44 10.42
C PRO A 288 -13.42 19.07 10.10
N LEU A 289 -13.65 18.22 9.10
CA LEU A 289 -14.98 17.72 8.76
C LEU A 289 -15.53 16.82 9.88
N VAL A 290 -14.70 15.92 10.41
CA VAL A 290 -15.05 15.04 11.54
C VAL A 290 -15.35 15.88 12.79
N GLU A 291 -14.51 16.87 13.10
CA GLU A 291 -14.69 17.80 14.23
C GLU A 291 -16.00 18.57 14.18
N SER A 292 -16.46 18.93 12.98
CA SER A 292 -17.75 19.61 12.79
C SER A 292 -18.94 18.75 13.23
N THR A 293 -18.78 17.43 13.23
CA THR A 293 -19.80 16.45 13.62
C THR A 293 -19.58 15.95 15.04
N ASP A 294 -18.35 15.62 15.43
CA ASP A 294 -17.98 15.08 16.74
C ASP A 294 -16.49 15.32 17.04
N ALA A 295 -16.21 16.46 17.67
CA ALA A 295 -14.83 16.85 18.00
C ALA A 295 -14.13 15.87 18.96
N ALA A 296 -14.89 15.21 19.85
CA ALA A 296 -14.32 14.23 20.77
C ALA A 296 -13.90 12.95 20.01
N GLN A 297 -14.72 12.50 19.06
CA GLN A 297 -14.40 11.35 18.23
C GLN A 297 -13.25 11.65 17.28
N ALA A 298 -13.15 12.88 16.72
CA ALA A 298 -11.99 13.29 15.91
C ALA A 298 -10.68 13.18 16.69
N ALA A 299 -10.65 13.73 17.92
CA ALA A 299 -9.48 13.65 18.79
C ALA A 299 -9.13 12.18 19.16
N GLN A 300 -10.16 11.36 19.39
CA GLN A 300 -9.96 9.94 19.71
C GLN A 300 -9.37 9.15 18.53
N ILE A 301 -9.84 9.35 17.31
CA ILE A 301 -9.31 8.68 16.11
C ILE A 301 -7.85 9.09 15.88
N GLU A 302 -7.53 10.40 15.95
CA GLU A 302 -6.16 10.90 15.82
C GLU A 302 -5.20 10.28 16.84
N GLN A 303 -5.63 10.24 18.12
CA GLN A 303 -4.84 9.62 19.18
C GLN A 303 -4.68 8.12 18.94
N SER A 304 -5.73 7.41 18.52
CA SER A 304 -5.69 5.97 18.28
C SER A 304 -4.78 5.60 17.11
N LEU A 305 -4.77 6.39 16.02
CA LEU A 305 -3.81 6.22 14.91
C LEU A 305 -2.37 6.43 15.39
N THR A 306 -2.15 7.45 16.22
CA THR A 306 -0.83 7.72 16.80
C THR A 306 -0.39 6.59 17.73
N ASP A 307 -1.27 6.10 18.58
CA ASP A 307 -0.98 5.01 19.52
C ASP A 307 -0.72 3.68 18.79
N LEU A 308 -1.43 3.41 17.67
CA LEU A 308 -1.17 2.24 16.84
C LEU A 308 0.21 2.32 16.18
N LYS A 309 0.55 3.47 15.58
CA LYS A 309 1.86 3.68 14.97
C LYS A 309 2.99 3.56 15.98
N ASN A 310 2.84 4.17 17.17
CA ASN A 310 3.82 4.07 18.24
C ASN A 310 3.99 2.63 18.75
N PHE A 311 2.87 1.88 18.85
CA PHE A 311 2.94 0.46 19.21
C PHE A 311 3.82 -0.35 18.23
N VAL A 312 3.64 -0.14 16.92
CA VAL A 312 4.47 -0.80 15.90
C VAL A 312 5.92 -0.31 15.97
N ALA A 313 6.13 0.99 16.18
CA ALA A 313 7.47 1.56 16.35
C ALA A 313 8.22 0.95 17.53
N ASP A 314 7.56 0.77 18.67
CA ASP A 314 8.15 0.13 19.87
C ASP A 314 8.57 -1.33 19.60
N VAL A 315 7.81 -2.06 18.78
CA VAL A 315 8.17 -3.43 18.37
C VAL A 315 9.38 -3.40 17.45
N HIS A 316 9.39 -2.50 16.47
CA HIS A 316 10.48 -2.33 15.51
C HIS A 316 11.77 -1.86 16.17
N GLU A 317 11.70 -0.95 17.14
CA GLU A 317 12.89 -0.52 17.92
C GLU A 317 13.54 -1.67 18.67
N LYS A 318 12.75 -2.62 19.21
CA LYS A 318 13.31 -3.84 19.84
C LYS A 318 14.02 -4.72 18.82
N GLU A 319 13.42 -4.92 17.64
CA GLU A 319 14.03 -5.68 16.54
C GLU A 319 15.36 -5.03 16.12
N LEU A 320 15.37 -3.72 15.86
CA LEU A 320 16.59 -2.97 15.53
C LEU A 320 17.63 -3.00 16.64
N GLY A 321 17.20 -3.10 17.89
CA GLY A 321 18.07 -3.30 19.07
C GLY A 321 18.62 -4.71 19.21
N GLY A 322 18.29 -5.63 18.27
CA GLY A 322 18.78 -7.02 18.26
C GLY A 322 17.93 -7.99 19.10
N TYR A 323 16.73 -7.58 19.53
CA TYR A 323 15.81 -8.51 20.17
C TYR A 323 15.24 -9.47 19.12
N GLN A 324 15.39 -10.77 19.37
CA GLN A 324 14.87 -11.82 18.51
C GLN A 324 13.45 -12.20 18.96
N HIS A 325 12.45 -11.70 18.25
CA HIS A 325 11.06 -12.09 18.47
C HIS A 325 10.83 -13.54 18.04
N THR A 326 9.93 -14.23 18.72
CA THR A 326 9.47 -15.56 18.29
C THR A 326 8.21 -15.45 17.40
N PRO A 327 7.90 -16.51 16.61
CA PRO A 327 6.65 -16.54 15.85
C PRO A 327 5.39 -16.38 16.73
N GLU A 328 5.40 -16.92 17.93
CA GLU A 328 4.30 -16.82 18.90
C GLU A 328 4.14 -15.39 19.43
N GLU A 329 5.25 -14.68 19.67
CA GLU A 329 5.23 -13.27 20.04
C GLU A 329 4.70 -12.42 18.88
N ALA A 330 5.09 -12.72 17.64
CA ALA A 330 4.61 -12.04 16.46
C ALA A 330 3.07 -12.20 16.29
N ASP A 331 2.54 -13.40 16.54
CA ASP A 331 1.09 -13.65 16.52
C ASP A 331 0.35 -12.81 17.58
N VAL A 332 0.89 -12.72 18.81
CA VAL A 332 0.27 -11.92 19.89
C VAL A 332 0.31 -10.43 19.56
N LEU A 333 1.45 -9.93 19.07
CA LEU A 333 1.62 -8.53 18.69
C LEU A 333 0.73 -8.16 17.49
N GLY A 334 0.64 -9.04 16.49
CA GLY A 334 -0.23 -8.85 15.33
C GLY A 334 -1.71 -8.83 15.70
N ALA A 335 -2.15 -9.71 16.62
CA ALA A 335 -3.52 -9.69 17.11
C ALA A 335 -3.85 -8.39 17.89
N GLU A 336 -2.92 -7.89 18.69
CA GLU A 336 -3.07 -6.62 19.41
C GLU A 336 -3.15 -5.44 18.42
N ALA A 337 -2.24 -5.38 17.43
CA ALA A 337 -2.26 -4.36 16.39
C ALA A 337 -3.58 -4.37 15.61
N GLN A 338 -4.05 -5.57 15.19
CA GLN A 338 -5.30 -5.74 14.47
C GLN A 338 -6.52 -5.28 15.26
N ASN A 339 -6.56 -5.59 16.56
CA ASN A 339 -7.67 -5.16 17.42
C ASN A 339 -7.75 -3.64 17.51
N ARG A 340 -6.61 -2.96 17.67
CA ARG A 340 -6.53 -1.49 17.66
C ARG A 340 -6.97 -0.91 16.32
N ALA A 341 -6.46 -1.46 15.24
CA ALA A 341 -6.75 -1.05 13.87
C ALA A 341 -8.24 -1.20 13.53
N THR A 342 -8.86 -2.34 13.87
CA THR A 342 -10.29 -2.59 13.67
C THR A 342 -11.15 -1.60 14.44
N ALA A 343 -10.75 -1.23 15.66
CA ALA A 343 -11.47 -0.23 16.45
C ALA A 343 -11.41 1.16 15.80
N ILE A 344 -10.26 1.54 15.21
CA ILE A 344 -10.10 2.80 14.49
C ILE A 344 -11.00 2.82 13.25
N ALA A 345 -10.91 1.79 12.39
CA ALA A 345 -11.70 1.68 11.17
C ALA A 345 -13.21 1.73 11.48
N GLY A 346 -13.66 1.06 12.55
CA GLY A 346 -15.05 1.11 13.00
C GLY A 346 -15.50 2.52 13.42
N GLN A 347 -14.64 3.31 14.06
CA GLN A 347 -14.94 4.70 14.43
C GLN A 347 -15.01 5.60 13.19
N VAL A 348 -14.08 5.42 12.24
CA VAL A 348 -14.06 6.15 10.95
C VAL A 348 -15.32 5.85 10.14
N ALA A 349 -15.70 4.58 10.02
CA ALA A 349 -16.92 4.16 9.32
C ALA A 349 -18.20 4.75 9.97
N GLN A 350 -18.26 4.84 11.30
CA GLN A 350 -19.39 5.47 12.01
C GLN A 350 -19.51 6.96 11.69
N ILE A 351 -18.39 7.67 11.58
CA ILE A 351 -18.39 9.10 11.22
C ILE A 351 -18.78 9.26 9.74
N ALA A 352 -18.22 8.45 8.83
CA ALA A 352 -18.62 8.46 7.43
C ALA A 352 -20.12 8.31 7.27
N ALA A 353 -20.73 7.37 7.99
CA ALA A 353 -22.18 7.18 7.98
C ALA A 353 -22.96 8.39 8.51
N LYS A 354 -22.48 9.06 9.58
CA LYS A 354 -23.09 10.30 10.09
C LYS A 354 -23.02 11.46 9.10
N LEU A 355 -21.94 11.51 8.32
CA LEU A 355 -21.67 12.52 7.29
C LEU A 355 -22.34 12.19 5.93
N ASN A 356 -22.94 11.01 5.79
CA ASN A 356 -23.47 10.45 4.54
C ASN A 356 -22.37 10.31 3.46
N ILE A 357 -21.13 10.01 3.86
CA ILE A 357 -20.02 9.72 2.97
C ILE A 357 -20.05 8.22 2.66
N THR A 358 -19.95 7.88 1.38
CA THR A 358 -19.87 6.50 0.92
C THR A 358 -18.46 5.95 1.12
N ILE A 359 -18.34 4.78 1.70
CA ILE A 359 -17.11 3.97 1.70
C ILE A 359 -17.22 3.05 0.49
N GLU A 360 -16.22 3.07 -0.39
CA GLU A 360 -16.14 2.19 -1.55
C GLU A 360 -15.42 0.90 -1.15
N GLU A 361 -16.02 -0.28 -1.52
CA GLU A 361 -15.47 -1.62 -1.23
C GLU A 361 -14.78 -2.20 -2.47
#